data_2258980bd61a92288aa3c852e6d55a7a
#
_entry.id   2258980bd61a92288aa3c852e6d55a7a
#
_cell.length_a   1.000
_cell.length_b   1.000
_cell.length_c   1.000
_cell.angle_alpha   90.00
_cell.angle_beta   90.00
_cell.angle_gamma   90.00
#
_symmetry.space_group_name_H-M   'P 1'
#
loop_
_entity.id
_entity.type
_entity.pdbx_description
1 polymer ?
#
loop_
_entity_poly.entity_id
_entity_poly.type
_entity_poly.pdbx_seq_one_letter_code
_entity_poly.pdbx_strand_id
1 'polypeptide(L)'
;MANAMDGAVVTMEQVGGRTLRTASWRLDVPSDHLPILFFNGIGANIEAVAPLAAALPERGFIMFDMPGTGESPDPLIPYNPFTMSWTAAQLLDKYGLDEVDVMGVSWGGAMAQQFALQHPGRTRRLTLIATTPGMLMVPGNPAAFTKMADPRRYIDPEFMNEHFATLYGGVDKDGSKHQKDSHIGRLKPPSPRGYMYQLLCMMGWSSLPALPFMKKETLIMMGEDDQIVPVINGKILKAMIPNARLQTFAGGGHLFLLTHADESVAAIREFLDAPDTIKETRRMAAAAA
;
A
#
# COMPACT_ATOMS: atom_id res chain seq x y z
N MET A 1 0.83 18.65 17.32
CA MET A 1 0.45 17.93 16.10
C MET A 1 -0.72 17.03 16.45
N ALA A 2 -1.78 17.00 15.63
CA ALA A 2 -2.85 16.04 15.81
C ALA A 2 -2.28 14.62 15.72
N ASN A 3 -2.79 13.71 16.56
CA ASN A 3 -2.41 12.31 16.48
C ASN A 3 -2.94 11.75 15.14
N ALA A 4 -2.08 11.10 14.35
CA ALA A 4 -2.49 10.53 13.06
C ALA A 4 -3.59 9.47 13.17
N MET A 5 -3.80 8.92 14.37
CA MET A 5 -4.90 8.00 14.68
C MET A 5 -6.18 8.73 15.14
N ASP A 6 -6.19 10.08 15.18
CA ASP A 6 -7.39 10.82 15.56
C ASP A 6 -8.53 10.52 14.56
N GLY A 7 -9.70 10.22 15.10
CA GLY A 7 -10.87 9.82 14.32
C GLY A 7 -10.82 8.39 13.75
N ALA A 8 -9.81 7.60 14.08
CA ALA A 8 -9.78 6.19 13.74
C ALA A 8 -10.72 5.37 14.65
N VAL A 9 -11.55 4.54 14.04
CA VAL A 9 -12.26 3.46 14.74
C VAL A 9 -11.42 2.19 14.59
N VAL A 10 -10.85 1.71 15.69
CA VAL A 10 -10.00 0.53 15.71
C VAL A 10 -10.77 -0.63 16.29
N THR A 11 -10.84 -1.75 15.56
CA THR A 11 -11.59 -2.95 15.94
C THR A 11 -10.79 -4.22 15.67
N MET A 12 -11.17 -5.30 16.35
CA MET A 12 -10.67 -6.65 16.08
C MET A 12 -11.74 -7.40 15.27
N GLU A 13 -11.50 -7.58 13.99
CA GLU A 13 -12.49 -8.15 13.08
C GLU A 13 -12.25 -9.64 12.82
N GLN A 14 -13.33 -10.41 12.91
CA GLN A 14 -13.33 -11.83 12.51
C GLN A 14 -13.74 -11.92 11.04
N VAL A 15 -12.78 -12.19 10.17
CA VAL A 15 -12.98 -12.27 8.71
C VAL A 15 -12.07 -13.33 8.09
N GLY A 16 -12.57 -14.09 7.13
CA GLY A 16 -11.79 -15.09 6.41
C GLY A 16 -11.17 -16.17 7.30
N GLY A 17 -11.82 -16.49 8.43
CA GLY A 17 -11.29 -17.42 9.43
C GLY A 17 -10.10 -16.87 10.23
N ARG A 18 -9.92 -15.54 10.26
CA ARG A 18 -8.82 -14.85 10.93
C ARG A 18 -9.35 -13.73 11.82
N THR A 19 -8.58 -13.38 12.83
CA THR A 19 -8.77 -12.15 13.59
C THR A 19 -7.78 -11.13 13.07
N LEU A 20 -8.28 -9.98 12.62
CA LEU A 20 -7.46 -8.87 12.13
C LEU A 20 -7.76 -7.61 12.92
N ARG A 21 -6.73 -6.92 13.36
CA ARG A 21 -6.86 -5.55 13.82
C ARG A 21 -7.08 -4.66 12.60
N THR A 22 -8.18 -3.94 12.60
CA THR A 22 -8.63 -3.06 11.51
C THR A 22 -8.76 -1.65 12.02
N ALA A 23 -8.40 -0.68 11.22
CA ALA A 23 -8.69 0.72 11.48
C ALA A 23 -9.48 1.29 10.30
N SER A 24 -10.51 2.05 10.64
CA SER A 24 -11.31 2.79 9.66
C SER A 24 -11.44 4.25 10.06
N TRP A 25 -11.50 5.12 9.08
CA TRP A 25 -11.73 6.56 9.26
C TRP A 25 -12.89 6.97 8.37
N ARG A 26 -13.83 7.72 8.93
CA ARG A 26 -14.89 8.41 8.18
C ARG A 26 -15.73 7.52 7.25
N LEU A 27 -15.89 6.22 7.56
CA LEU A 27 -16.78 5.33 6.79
C LEU A 27 -18.26 5.61 7.06
N ASP A 28 -18.57 6.21 8.19
CA ASP A 28 -19.89 6.62 8.63
C ASP A 28 -20.28 8.04 8.20
N VAL A 29 -19.34 8.78 7.60
CA VAL A 29 -19.56 10.14 7.13
C VAL A 29 -19.99 10.10 5.66
N PRO A 30 -21.16 10.66 5.29
CA PRO A 30 -21.56 10.76 3.89
C PRO A 30 -20.50 11.48 3.06
N SER A 31 -20.14 10.91 1.93
CA SER A 31 -19.13 11.45 1.02
C SER A 31 -19.48 11.09 -0.42
N ASP A 32 -19.23 12.02 -1.34
CA ASP A 32 -19.33 11.76 -2.79
C ASP A 32 -18.14 10.95 -3.31
N HIS A 33 -17.14 10.73 -2.45
CA HIS A 33 -15.93 9.96 -2.77
C HIS A 33 -16.03 8.53 -2.24
N LEU A 34 -15.57 7.56 -3.03
CA LEU A 34 -15.42 6.19 -2.56
C LEU A 34 -14.32 6.09 -1.49
N PRO A 35 -14.50 5.20 -0.51
CA PRO A 35 -13.47 4.95 0.48
C PRO A 35 -12.25 4.26 -0.12
N ILE A 36 -11.11 4.39 0.56
CA ILE A 36 -9.84 3.77 0.17
C ILE A 36 -9.63 2.51 1.01
N LEU A 37 -9.42 1.36 0.34
CA LEU A 37 -8.84 0.16 0.94
C LEU A 37 -7.32 0.22 0.78
N PHE A 38 -6.58 0.24 1.89
CA PHE A 38 -5.14 0.37 1.88
C PHE A 38 -4.43 -0.90 2.34
N PHE A 39 -3.43 -1.35 1.56
CA PHE A 39 -2.52 -2.44 1.90
C PHE A 39 -1.13 -1.89 2.27
N ASN A 40 -0.69 -2.17 3.48
CA ASN A 40 0.57 -1.66 4.01
C ASN A 40 1.80 -2.46 3.53
N GLY A 41 3.00 -1.88 3.67
CA GLY A 41 4.27 -2.53 3.39
C GLY A 41 4.55 -3.70 4.35
N ILE A 42 5.56 -4.51 4.00
CA ILE A 42 5.95 -5.67 4.82
C ILE A 42 6.34 -5.25 6.24
N GLY A 43 5.77 -5.92 7.23
CA GLY A 43 6.04 -5.68 8.65
C GLY A 43 5.51 -4.35 9.20
N ALA A 44 4.89 -3.51 8.38
CA ALA A 44 4.34 -2.23 8.81
C ALA A 44 2.95 -2.38 9.43
N ASN A 45 2.72 -1.66 10.52
CA ASN A 45 1.46 -1.57 11.25
C ASN A 45 0.62 -0.36 10.83
N ILE A 46 -0.63 -0.32 11.25
CA ILE A 46 -1.61 0.75 10.91
C ILE A 46 -1.03 2.14 11.19
N GLU A 47 -0.39 2.36 12.34
CA GLU A 47 0.13 3.65 12.75
C GLU A 47 1.20 4.21 11.80
N ALA A 48 1.92 3.35 11.08
CA ALA A 48 2.94 3.78 10.12
C ALA A 48 2.36 4.60 8.96
N VAL A 49 1.11 4.33 8.56
CA VAL A 49 0.45 4.93 7.39
C VAL A 49 -0.76 5.80 7.77
N ALA A 50 -1.15 5.81 9.03
CA ALA A 50 -2.24 6.68 9.52
C ALA A 50 -2.12 8.16 9.09
N PRO A 51 -0.89 8.76 8.97
CA PRO A 51 -0.76 10.12 8.42
C PRO A 51 -1.31 10.28 7.00
N LEU A 52 -1.26 9.26 6.16
CA LEU A 52 -1.84 9.32 4.82
C LEU A 52 -3.37 9.38 4.88
N ALA A 53 -4.00 8.59 5.77
CA ALA A 53 -5.44 8.66 6.00
C ALA A 53 -5.88 10.04 6.53
N ALA A 54 -5.06 10.66 7.38
CA ALA A 54 -5.29 12.01 7.89
C ALA A 54 -5.11 13.08 6.80
N ALA A 55 -4.22 12.86 5.82
CA ALA A 55 -3.97 13.78 4.71
C ALA A 55 -5.04 13.73 3.61
N LEU A 56 -5.97 12.77 3.65
CA LEU A 56 -7.10 12.61 2.71
C LEU A 56 -8.43 12.68 3.47
N PRO A 57 -8.74 13.81 4.15
CA PRO A 57 -9.86 13.94 5.07
C PRO A 57 -11.23 13.87 4.37
N GLU A 58 -11.29 14.07 3.08
CA GLU A 58 -12.51 14.03 2.25
C GLU A 58 -13.00 12.59 1.98
N ARG A 59 -12.19 11.56 2.27
CA ARG A 59 -12.47 10.15 1.92
C ARG A 59 -12.55 9.26 3.15
N GLY A 60 -13.43 8.28 3.08
CA GLY A 60 -13.35 7.11 3.95
C GLY A 60 -12.04 6.36 3.73
N PHE A 61 -11.49 5.74 4.77
CA PHE A 61 -10.25 5.00 4.68
C PHE A 61 -10.35 3.74 5.55
N ILE A 62 -9.93 2.60 5.02
CA ILE A 62 -9.92 1.33 5.75
C ILE A 62 -8.61 0.60 5.48
N MET A 63 -8.01 0.04 6.53
CA MET A 63 -6.83 -0.79 6.48
C MET A 63 -6.83 -1.78 7.64
N PHE A 64 -5.99 -2.80 7.54
CA PHE A 64 -5.80 -3.78 8.60
C PHE A 64 -4.33 -4.15 8.76
N ASP A 65 -3.95 -4.52 9.97
CA ASP A 65 -2.66 -5.14 10.24
C ASP A 65 -2.67 -6.57 9.70
N MET A 66 -1.63 -6.92 8.93
CA MET A 66 -1.46 -8.30 8.45
C MET A 66 -1.29 -9.26 9.64
N PRO A 67 -1.71 -10.54 9.52
CA PRO A 67 -1.54 -11.50 10.60
C PRO A 67 -0.11 -11.54 11.13
N GLY A 68 0.05 -11.36 12.46
CA GLY A 68 1.35 -11.26 13.13
C GLY A 68 2.06 -9.92 12.99
N THR A 69 1.36 -8.88 12.54
CA THR A 69 1.87 -7.50 12.46
C THR A 69 1.01 -6.59 13.33
N GLY A 70 1.59 -5.54 13.90
CA GLY A 70 0.87 -4.62 14.77
C GLY A 70 0.23 -5.35 15.95
N GLU A 71 -1.09 -5.35 16.02
CA GLU A 71 -1.84 -6.07 17.05
C GLU A 71 -2.74 -7.18 16.46
N SER A 72 -2.62 -7.50 15.16
CA SER A 72 -3.23 -8.71 14.62
C SER A 72 -2.54 -9.95 15.16
N PRO A 73 -3.30 -10.96 15.66
CA PRO A 73 -2.71 -12.19 16.19
C PRO A 73 -1.83 -12.92 15.18
N ASP A 74 -0.90 -13.70 15.70
CA ASP A 74 -0.05 -14.57 14.90
C ASP A 74 -0.88 -15.57 14.09
N PRO A 75 -0.58 -15.74 12.81
CA PRO A 75 -1.27 -16.72 11.98
C PRO A 75 -0.84 -18.15 12.39
N LEU A 76 -1.82 -19.04 12.49
CA LEU A 76 -1.57 -20.46 12.78
C LEU A 76 -0.93 -21.19 11.60
N ILE A 77 -1.31 -20.80 10.38
CA ILE A 77 -0.84 -21.39 9.13
C ILE A 77 -0.40 -20.28 8.16
N PRO A 78 0.54 -20.55 7.24
CA PRO A 78 0.88 -19.62 6.17
C PRO A 78 -0.34 -19.20 5.35
N TYR A 79 -0.28 -18.01 4.81
CA TYR A 79 -1.28 -17.46 3.90
C TYR A 79 -0.61 -17.03 2.59
N ASN A 80 -1.40 -16.79 1.57
CA ASN A 80 -0.93 -16.34 0.27
C ASN A 80 -1.74 -15.12 -0.21
N PRO A 81 -1.33 -14.43 -1.28
CA PRO A 81 -2.01 -13.24 -1.74
C PRO A 81 -3.47 -13.45 -2.09
N PHE A 82 -3.84 -14.64 -2.62
CA PHE A 82 -5.21 -14.95 -2.99
C PHE A 82 -6.13 -15.04 -1.77
N THR A 83 -5.68 -15.72 -0.72
CA THR A 83 -6.47 -15.85 0.51
C THR A 83 -6.61 -14.54 1.26
N MET A 84 -5.55 -13.71 1.28
CA MET A 84 -5.62 -12.40 1.93
C MET A 84 -6.45 -11.40 1.13
N SER A 85 -6.40 -11.46 -0.19
CA SER A 85 -7.28 -10.68 -1.07
C SER A 85 -8.76 -11.03 -0.81
N TRP A 86 -9.07 -12.32 -0.70
CA TRP A 86 -10.42 -12.78 -0.34
C TRP A 86 -10.84 -12.33 1.07
N THR A 87 -9.93 -12.40 2.05
CA THR A 87 -10.17 -11.88 3.41
C THR A 87 -10.47 -10.37 3.39
N ALA A 88 -9.74 -9.60 2.59
CA ALA A 88 -9.98 -8.18 2.42
C ALA A 88 -11.35 -7.90 1.79
N ALA A 89 -11.79 -8.71 0.81
CA ALA A 89 -13.12 -8.58 0.23
C ALA A 89 -14.23 -8.83 1.26
N GLN A 90 -14.08 -9.86 2.10
CA GLN A 90 -15.02 -10.13 3.19
C GLN A 90 -15.01 -9.01 4.26
N LEU A 91 -13.87 -8.38 4.50
CA LEU A 91 -13.81 -7.20 5.35
C LEU A 91 -14.66 -6.07 4.77
N LEU A 92 -14.57 -5.81 3.47
CA LEU A 92 -15.42 -4.81 2.81
C LEU A 92 -16.91 -5.17 2.92
N ASP A 93 -17.28 -6.46 2.76
CA ASP A 93 -18.67 -6.92 2.94
C ASP A 93 -19.19 -6.59 4.34
N LYS A 94 -18.36 -6.84 5.35
CA LYS A 94 -18.69 -6.56 6.76
C LYS A 94 -18.93 -5.07 7.03
N TYR A 95 -18.25 -4.19 6.30
CA TYR A 95 -18.43 -2.73 6.37
C TYR A 95 -19.47 -2.20 5.38
N GLY A 96 -20.13 -3.06 4.60
CA GLY A 96 -21.14 -2.65 3.61
C GLY A 96 -20.58 -1.87 2.43
N LEU A 97 -19.31 -2.09 2.09
CA LEU A 97 -18.60 -1.37 1.03
C LEU A 97 -18.56 -2.20 -0.26
N ASP A 98 -19.38 -1.87 -1.23
CA ASP A 98 -19.47 -2.61 -2.50
C ASP A 98 -18.30 -2.32 -3.45
N GLU A 99 -17.86 -1.08 -3.55
CA GLU A 99 -16.75 -0.64 -4.41
C GLU A 99 -15.86 0.33 -3.63
N VAL A 100 -14.54 0.21 -3.82
CA VAL A 100 -13.52 1.04 -3.15
C VAL A 100 -12.44 1.47 -4.15
N ASP A 101 -11.70 2.52 -3.81
CA ASP A 101 -10.38 2.75 -4.38
C ASP A 101 -9.36 1.89 -3.66
N VAL A 102 -8.50 1.20 -4.41
CA VAL A 102 -7.51 0.30 -3.82
C VAL A 102 -6.14 0.93 -3.90
N MET A 103 -5.44 0.95 -2.78
CA MET A 103 -4.10 1.51 -2.68
C MET A 103 -3.17 0.58 -1.93
N GLY A 104 -1.90 0.53 -2.34
CA GLY A 104 -0.92 -0.26 -1.62
C GLY A 104 0.51 0.22 -1.82
N VAL A 105 1.32 0.09 -0.76
CA VAL A 105 2.73 0.49 -0.76
C VAL A 105 3.65 -0.73 -0.67
N SER A 106 4.70 -0.76 -1.50
CA SER A 106 5.71 -1.81 -1.46
C SER A 106 5.10 -3.22 -1.57
N TRP A 107 5.32 -4.08 -0.59
CA TRP A 107 4.66 -5.39 -0.45
C TRP A 107 3.13 -5.29 -0.55
N GLY A 108 2.55 -4.27 0.08
CA GLY A 108 1.12 -4.02 0.00
C GLY A 108 0.64 -3.61 -1.40
N GLY A 109 1.53 -3.05 -2.23
CA GLY A 109 1.25 -2.79 -3.64
C GLY A 109 1.07 -4.08 -4.45
N ALA A 110 1.79 -5.16 -4.10
CA ALA A 110 1.56 -6.49 -4.67
C ALA A 110 0.19 -7.05 -4.23
N MET A 111 -0.19 -6.85 -2.96
CA MET A 111 -1.53 -7.20 -2.46
C MET A 111 -2.64 -6.42 -3.15
N ALA A 112 -2.44 -5.11 -3.37
CA ALA A 112 -3.38 -4.26 -4.09
C ALA A 112 -3.57 -4.72 -5.55
N GLN A 113 -2.50 -5.14 -6.23
CA GLN A 113 -2.57 -5.75 -7.56
C GLN A 113 -3.37 -7.06 -7.53
N GLN A 114 -3.09 -7.94 -6.56
CA GLN A 114 -3.83 -9.19 -6.40
C GLN A 114 -5.32 -8.92 -6.15
N PHE A 115 -5.64 -7.96 -5.27
CA PHE A 115 -7.03 -7.60 -4.99
C PHE A 115 -7.75 -7.09 -6.23
N ALA A 116 -7.16 -6.16 -6.97
CA ALA A 116 -7.77 -5.59 -8.16
C ALA A 116 -7.96 -6.61 -9.30
N LEU A 117 -7.06 -7.59 -9.43
CA LEU A 117 -7.17 -8.70 -10.39
C LEU A 117 -8.25 -9.70 -9.97
N GLN A 118 -8.34 -10.03 -8.69
CA GLN A 118 -9.25 -11.04 -8.16
C GLN A 118 -10.66 -10.48 -7.97
N HIS A 119 -10.80 -9.21 -7.61
CA HIS A 119 -12.06 -8.53 -7.31
C HIS A 119 -12.24 -7.27 -8.17
N PRO A 120 -12.26 -7.39 -9.51
CA PRO A 120 -12.33 -6.22 -10.38
C PRO A 120 -13.65 -5.44 -10.21
N GLY A 121 -14.74 -6.09 -9.80
CA GLY A 121 -16.02 -5.42 -9.51
C GLY A 121 -16.00 -4.58 -8.23
N ARG A 122 -15.07 -4.86 -7.32
CA ARG A 122 -14.92 -4.18 -6.02
C ARG A 122 -13.89 -3.05 -6.07
N THR A 123 -13.17 -2.90 -7.18
CA THR A 123 -12.09 -1.91 -7.37
C THR A 123 -12.54 -0.88 -8.38
N ARG A 124 -12.61 0.40 -8.00
CA ARG A 124 -12.78 1.51 -8.94
C ARG A 124 -11.44 1.87 -9.58
N ARG A 125 -10.49 2.32 -8.77
CA ARG A 125 -9.15 2.76 -9.17
C ARG A 125 -8.09 2.06 -8.35
N LEU A 126 -6.87 1.97 -8.91
CA LEU A 126 -5.73 1.34 -8.27
C LEU A 126 -4.57 2.31 -8.15
N THR A 127 -4.02 2.49 -6.93
CA THR A 127 -2.80 3.28 -6.68
C THR A 127 -1.69 2.37 -6.17
N LEU A 128 -0.60 2.30 -6.91
CA LEU A 128 0.56 1.46 -6.65
C LEU A 128 1.76 2.32 -6.27
N ILE A 129 2.26 2.18 -5.04
CA ILE A 129 3.29 3.06 -4.48
C ILE A 129 4.54 2.24 -4.17
N ALA A 130 5.71 2.63 -4.72
CA ALA A 130 7.01 1.98 -4.47
C ALA A 130 6.94 0.45 -4.56
N THR A 131 6.32 -0.11 -5.59
CA THR A 131 6.01 -1.53 -5.69
C THR A 131 6.48 -2.17 -6.99
N THR A 132 6.32 -3.49 -7.07
CA THR A 132 6.82 -4.35 -8.14
C THR A 132 5.75 -5.29 -8.66
N PRO A 133 5.94 -5.95 -9.79
CA PRO A 133 5.08 -7.04 -10.25
C PRO A 133 5.29 -8.36 -9.47
N GLY A 134 5.93 -8.35 -8.31
CA GLY A 134 6.23 -9.53 -7.50
C GLY A 134 7.59 -10.15 -7.78
N MET A 135 7.72 -11.48 -7.71
CA MET A 135 9.03 -12.16 -7.84
C MET A 135 9.74 -11.93 -9.17
N LEU A 136 9.03 -11.57 -10.22
CA LEU A 136 9.61 -11.23 -11.53
C LEU A 136 10.01 -9.75 -11.61
N MET A 137 10.44 -9.17 -10.50
CA MET A 137 10.93 -7.81 -10.40
C MET A 137 12.39 -7.67 -10.82
N VAL A 138 12.78 -6.46 -11.24
CA VAL A 138 14.19 -6.07 -11.24
C VAL A 138 14.60 -5.81 -9.79
N PRO A 139 15.60 -6.55 -9.25
CA PRO A 139 15.97 -6.40 -7.84
C PRO A 139 16.63 -5.04 -7.57
N GLY A 140 16.48 -4.57 -6.34
CA GLY A 140 17.14 -3.37 -5.84
C GLY A 140 18.60 -3.61 -5.44
N ASN A 141 19.12 -2.67 -4.67
CA ASN A 141 20.51 -2.72 -4.18
C ASN A 141 20.70 -3.88 -3.19
N PRO A 142 21.68 -4.80 -3.42
CA PRO A 142 21.95 -5.90 -2.52
C PRO A 142 22.26 -5.46 -1.07
N ALA A 143 22.92 -4.29 -0.89
CA ALA A 143 23.18 -3.75 0.43
C ALA A 143 21.88 -3.37 1.17
N ALA A 144 20.88 -2.83 0.45
CA ALA A 144 19.57 -2.55 1.03
C ALA A 144 18.87 -3.84 1.48
N PHE A 145 18.90 -4.90 0.66
CA PHE A 145 18.31 -6.20 1.03
C PHE A 145 18.98 -6.82 2.26
N THR A 146 20.32 -6.72 2.37
CA THR A 146 21.05 -7.21 3.56
C THR A 146 20.57 -6.50 4.83
N LYS A 147 20.39 -5.18 4.77
CA LYS A 147 19.88 -4.40 5.91
C LYS A 147 18.40 -4.66 6.16
N MET A 148 17.61 -4.90 5.13
CA MET A 148 16.21 -5.31 5.28
C MET A 148 16.03 -6.64 6.00
N ALA A 149 16.95 -7.58 5.82
CA ALA A 149 16.92 -8.88 6.50
C ALA A 149 17.30 -8.77 7.99
N ASP A 150 17.92 -7.66 8.42
CA ASP A 150 18.33 -7.47 9.81
C ASP A 150 17.13 -7.08 10.69
N PRO A 151 16.79 -7.87 11.73
CA PRO A 151 15.66 -7.59 12.59
C PRO A 151 15.82 -6.28 13.41
N ARG A 152 17.04 -5.77 13.56
CA ARG A 152 17.30 -4.50 14.26
C ARG A 152 16.56 -3.33 13.62
N ARG A 153 16.24 -3.40 12.33
CA ARG A 153 15.45 -2.35 11.66
C ARG A 153 14.09 -2.06 12.31
N TYR A 154 13.55 -2.98 13.10
CA TYR A 154 12.27 -2.80 13.80
C TYR A 154 12.40 -2.53 15.30
N ILE A 155 13.56 -2.86 15.89
CA ILE A 155 13.73 -2.82 17.35
C ILE A 155 14.82 -1.86 17.80
N ASP A 156 15.65 -1.36 16.89
CA ASP A 156 16.79 -0.50 17.18
C ASP A 156 16.69 0.81 16.34
N PRO A 157 16.24 1.93 16.97
CA PRO A 157 16.13 3.22 16.28
C PRO A 157 17.49 3.78 15.80
N GLU A 158 18.61 3.48 16.49
CA GLU A 158 19.95 3.94 16.07
C GLU A 158 20.35 3.22 14.79
N PHE A 159 20.17 1.89 14.73
CA PHE A 159 20.39 1.11 13.51
C PHE A 159 19.57 1.67 12.34
N MET A 160 18.31 2.01 12.56
CA MET A 160 17.45 2.58 11.53
C MET A 160 17.94 3.94 11.08
N ASN A 161 18.34 4.82 12.00
CA ASN A 161 18.84 6.14 11.65
C ASN A 161 20.14 6.06 10.85
N GLU A 162 21.10 5.21 11.28
CA GLU A 162 22.38 5.01 10.61
C GLU A 162 22.23 4.47 9.20
N HIS A 163 21.30 3.53 9.00
CA HIS A 163 21.15 2.81 7.74
C HIS A 163 19.96 3.27 6.89
N PHE A 164 19.25 4.32 7.29
CA PHE A 164 18.04 4.78 6.61
C PHE A 164 18.25 5.06 5.13
N ALA A 165 19.31 5.81 4.78
CA ALA A 165 19.64 6.12 3.38
C ALA A 165 20.05 4.88 2.58
N THR A 166 20.81 3.95 3.19
CA THR A 166 21.17 2.68 2.55
C THR A 166 19.96 1.79 2.29
N LEU A 167 19.03 1.74 3.25
CA LEU A 167 17.81 0.97 3.16
C LEU A 167 16.83 1.54 2.14
N TYR A 168 16.50 2.80 2.32
CA TYR A 168 15.35 3.39 1.63
C TYR A 168 15.75 4.31 0.48
N GLY A 169 17.01 4.73 0.41
CA GLY A 169 17.46 5.74 -0.56
C GLY A 169 16.88 7.13 -0.29
N GLY A 170 16.99 7.97 -1.30
CA GLY A 170 16.46 9.33 -1.26
C GLY A 170 17.41 10.35 -0.64
N VAL A 171 17.20 11.61 -0.99
CA VAL A 171 17.97 12.76 -0.48
C VAL A 171 17.29 13.29 0.78
N ASP A 172 18.10 13.59 1.80
CA ASP A 172 17.61 14.34 2.98
C ASP A 172 17.29 15.78 2.56
N LYS A 173 16.00 16.04 2.34
CA LYS A 173 15.51 17.42 2.25
C LYS A 173 15.47 18.02 3.66
N ASP A 174 15.77 19.30 3.80
CA ASP A 174 15.61 20.03 5.06
C ASP A 174 14.17 19.82 5.58
N GLY A 175 14.06 19.33 6.83
CA GLY A 175 12.79 18.97 7.47
C GLY A 175 12.39 17.48 7.43
N SER A 176 13.03 16.66 6.59
CA SER A 176 12.71 15.23 6.50
C SER A 176 13.11 14.41 7.74
N LYS A 177 14.07 14.91 8.54
CA LYS A 177 14.51 14.24 9.78
C LYS A 177 13.35 14.04 10.75
N HIS A 178 12.54 15.06 10.99
CA HIS A 178 11.38 14.95 11.88
C HIS A 178 10.34 13.95 11.39
N GLN A 179 10.12 13.87 10.09
CA GLN A 179 9.19 12.90 9.48
C GLN A 179 9.73 11.47 9.59
N LYS A 180 11.04 11.27 9.42
CA LYS A 180 11.72 9.98 9.62
C LYS A 180 11.62 9.52 11.06
N ASP A 181 12.01 10.37 12.01
CA ASP A 181 11.96 10.06 13.45
C ASP A 181 10.52 9.73 13.89
N SER A 182 9.55 10.50 13.41
CA SER A 182 8.13 10.26 13.66
C SER A 182 7.64 8.95 13.04
N HIS A 183 8.12 8.57 11.85
CA HIS A 183 7.78 7.29 11.23
C HIS A 183 8.37 6.12 12.00
N ILE A 184 9.66 6.18 12.33
CA ILE A 184 10.36 5.15 13.12
C ILE A 184 9.66 4.95 14.46
N GLY A 185 9.27 6.03 15.14
CA GLY A 185 8.58 5.96 16.42
C GLY A 185 7.16 5.37 16.36
N ARG A 186 6.56 5.26 15.17
CA ARG A 186 5.24 4.62 14.97
C ARG A 186 5.33 3.14 14.62
N LEU A 187 6.50 2.66 14.20
CA LEU A 187 6.66 1.26 13.84
C LEU A 187 6.60 0.38 15.09
N LYS A 188 5.77 -0.66 15.04
CA LYS A 188 5.77 -1.76 15.98
C LYS A 188 6.40 -2.97 15.30
N PRO A 189 7.36 -3.66 15.95
CA PRO A 189 7.97 -4.84 15.34
C PRO A 189 6.88 -5.92 15.10
N PRO A 190 6.87 -6.54 13.91
CA PRO A 190 6.03 -7.71 13.68
C PRO A 190 6.53 -8.90 14.49
N SER A 191 5.67 -9.89 14.74
CA SER A 191 6.15 -11.15 15.28
C SER A 191 7.10 -11.84 14.28
N PRO A 192 8.09 -12.62 14.74
CA PRO A 192 8.97 -13.38 13.83
C PRO A 192 8.19 -14.30 12.88
N ARG A 193 7.12 -14.93 13.37
CA ARG A 193 6.24 -15.78 12.57
C ARG A 193 5.45 -14.98 11.54
N GLY A 194 4.85 -13.86 11.96
CA GLY A 194 4.10 -12.96 11.08
C GLY A 194 4.97 -12.43 9.95
N TYR A 195 6.18 -11.96 10.27
CA TYR A 195 7.13 -11.50 9.27
C TYR A 195 7.56 -12.60 8.29
N MET A 196 7.90 -13.78 8.81
CA MET A 196 8.24 -14.95 7.99
C MET A 196 7.10 -15.30 7.03
N TYR A 197 5.85 -15.30 7.51
CA TYR A 197 4.72 -15.64 6.67
C TYR A 197 4.38 -14.56 5.64
N GLN A 198 4.67 -13.30 5.91
CA GLN A 198 4.60 -12.24 4.89
C GLN A 198 5.65 -12.44 3.78
N LEU A 199 6.86 -12.87 4.12
CA LEU A 199 7.88 -13.22 3.11
C LEU A 199 7.43 -14.43 2.27
N LEU A 200 6.98 -15.49 2.93
CA LEU A 200 6.50 -16.70 2.26
C LEU A 200 5.26 -16.44 1.39
N CYS A 201 4.40 -15.52 1.81
CA CYS A 201 3.19 -15.14 1.09
C CYS A 201 3.48 -14.73 -0.36
N MET A 202 4.57 -14.03 -0.62
CA MET A 202 4.94 -13.54 -1.95
C MET A 202 5.85 -14.50 -2.72
N MET A 203 6.29 -15.60 -2.10
CA MET A 203 7.12 -16.59 -2.80
C MET A 203 6.35 -17.23 -3.94
N GLY A 204 6.94 -17.17 -5.14
CA GLY A 204 6.32 -17.69 -6.36
C GLY A 204 5.19 -16.82 -6.93
N TRP A 205 4.77 -15.75 -6.23
CA TRP A 205 3.73 -14.87 -6.74
C TRP A 205 4.31 -13.80 -7.66
N SER A 206 3.61 -13.58 -8.78
CA SER A 206 3.85 -12.42 -9.66
C SER A 206 2.56 -12.06 -10.38
N SER A 207 2.28 -10.78 -10.45
CA SER A 207 1.18 -10.23 -11.25
C SER A 207 1.53 -10.12 -12.73
N LEU A 208 2.82 -10.19 -13.10
CA LEU A 208 3.32 -9.83 -14.42
C LEU A 208 2.53 -10.48 -15.58
N PRO A 209 2.19 -11.78 -15.55
CA PRO A 209 1.39 -12.40 -16.62
C PRO A 209 -0.06 -11.90 -16.68
N ALA A 210 -0.58 -11.38 -15.56
CA ALA A 210 -1.98 -10.91 -15.46
C ALA A 210 -2.14 -9.41 -15.69
N LEU A 211 -1.06 -8.63 -15.65
CA LEU A 211 -1.11 -7.16 -15.78
C LEU A 211 -1.78 -6.68 -17.08
N PRO A 212 -1.62 -7.33 -18.26
CA PRO A 212 -2.33 -6.92 -19.47
C PRO A 212 -3.86 -6.99 -19.35
N PHE A 213 -4.37 -7.77 -18.41
CA PHE A 213 -5.81 -7.90 -18.12
C PHE A 213 -6.31 -6.96 -17.02
N MET A 214 -5.42 -6.21 -16.38
CA MET A 214 -5.73 -5.16 -15.41
C MET A 214 -6.33 -3.95 -16.13
N LYS A 215 -7.67 -3.90 -16.22
CA LYS A 215 -8.40 -2.85 -16.95
C LYS A 215 -8.72 -1.61 -16.10
N LYS A 216 -8.25 -1.56 -14.85
CA LYS A 216 -8.52 -0.44 -13.96
C LYS A 216 -7.61 0.74 -14.28
N GLU A 217 -8.14 1.95 -14.14
CA GLU A 217 -7.30 3.13 -14.11
C GLU A 217 -6.29 2.97 -12.97
N THR A 218 -5.00 3.11 -13.27
CA THR A 218 -3.93 2.82 -12.33
C THR A 218 -2.93 3.97 -12.26
N LEU A 219 -2.71 4.50 -11.06
CA LEU A 219 -1.60 5.42 -10.76
C LEU A 219 -0.45 4.61 -10.18
N ILE A 220 0.72 4.71 -10.78
CA ILE A 220 1.97 4.14 -10.29
C ILE A 220 2.84 5.29 -9.81
N MET A 221 3.32 5.21 -8.56
CA MET A 221 4.14 6.25 -7.92
C MET A 221 5.46 5.64 -7.48
N MET A 222 6.59 6.20 -7.93
CA MET A 222 7.93 5.65 -7.68
C MET A 222 8.92 6.74 -7.29
N GLY A 223 9.71 6.48 -6.25
CA GLY A 223 10.90 7.27 -5.97
C GLY A 223 12.03 6.94 -6.95
N GLU A 224 12.74 7.94 -7.47
CA GLU A 224 13.82 7.71 -8.45
C GLU A 224 15.08 7.11 -7.81
N ASP A 225 15.28 7.36 -6.50
CA ASP A 225 16.43 6.88 -5.71
C ASP A 225 16.06 5.70 -4.80
N ASP A 226 14.95 5.00 -5.08
CA ASP A 226 14.51 3.84 -4.30
C ASP A 226 15.53 2.70 -4.42
N GLN A 227 16.15 2.33 -3.28
CA GLN A 227 17.17 1.30 -3.21
C GLN A 227 16.58 -0.11 -3.07
N ILE A 228 15.30 -0.23 -2.70
CA ILE A 228 14.61 -1.51 -2.52
C ILE A 228 13.89 -1.91 -3.81
N VAL A 229 13.12 -0.97 -4.36
CA VAL A 229 12.31 -1.17 -5.55
C VAL A 229 12.69 -0.13 -6.62
N PRO A 230 13.70 -0.42 -7.45
CA PRO A 230 14.15 0.51 -8.48
C PRO A 230 13.00 0.97 -9.37
N VAL A 231 13.05 2.24 -9.81
CA VAL A 231 12.03 2.89 -10.65
C VAL A 231 11.72 2.13 -11.94
N ILE A 232 12.64 1.28 -12.41
CA ILE A 232 12.41 0.42 -13.58
C ILE A 232 11.20 -0.52 -13.39
N ASN A 233 10.92 -0.96 -12.15
CA ASN A 233 9.75 -1.76 -11.86
C ASN A 233 8.44 -0.99 -12.11
N GLY A 234 8.41 0.29 -11.77
CA GLY A 234 7.29 1.17 -12.11
C GLY A 234 7.12 1.35 -13.62
N LYS A 235 8.23 1.44 -14.38
CA LYS A 235 8.19 1.48 -15.85
C LYS A 235 7.64 0.18 -16.45
N ILE A 236 8.01 -0.98 -15.87
CA ILE A 236 7.48 -2.29 -16.27
C ILE A 236 5.95 -2.34 -15.99
N LEU A 237 5.52 -1.97 -14.78
CA LEU A 237 4.09 -1.90 -14.44
C LEU A 237 3.33 -0.98 -15.42
N LYS A 238 3.89 0.21 -15.71
CA LYS A 238 3.30 1.17 -16.66
C LYS A 238 3.19 0.59 -18.08
N ALA A 239 4.18 -0.16 -18.52
CA ALA A 239 4.18 -0.77 -19.86
C ALA A 239 3.18 -1.93 -19.98
N MET A 240 2.91 -2.64 -18.88
CA MET A 240 2.09 -3.85 -18.87
C MET A 240 0.62 -3.59 -18.53
N ILE A 241 0.31 -2.55 -17.74
CA ILE A 241 -1.07 -2.20 -17.37
C ILE A 241 -1.64 -1.20 -18.39
N PRO A 242 -2.70 -1.54 -19.12
CA PRO A 242 -3.20 -0.72 -20.26
C PRO A 242 -3.58 0.72 -19.87
N ASN A 243 -4.22 0.91 -18.71
CA ASN A 243 -4.73 2.21 -18.27
C ASN A 243 -3.89 2.77 -17.11
N ALA A 244 -2.56 2.60 -17.16
CA ALA A 244 -1.69 3.09 -16.11
C ALA A 244 -1.01 4.41 -16.48
N ARG A 245 -0.79 5.27 -15.48
CA ARG A 245 0.11 6.39 -15.52
C ARG A 245 1.20 6.23 -14.48
N LEU A 246 2.41 6.66 -14.79
CA LEU A 246 3.57 6.62 -13.90
C LEU A 246 3.93 8.05 -13.50
N GLN A 247 4.07 8.27 -12.21
CA GLN A 247 4.62 9.48 -11.63
C GLN A 247 5.87 9.12 -10.85
N THR A 248 6.97 9.82 -11.11
CA THR A 248 8.23 9.64 -10.40
C THR A 248 8.51 10.86 -9.52
N PHE A 249 9.26 10.63 -8.44
CA PHE A 249 9.63 11.64 -7.46
C PHE A 249 11.15 11.76 -7.45
N ALA A 250 11.68 12.86 -8.00
CA ALA A 250 13.12 13.11 -8.08
C ALA A 250 13.72 13.22 -6.68
N GLY A 251 14.80 12.49 -6.41
CA GLY A 251 15.41 12.39 -5.08
C GLY A 251 14.57 11.64 -4.05
N GLY A 252 13.44 11.06 -4.46
CA GLY A 252 12.59 10.23 -3.60
C GLY A 252 13.15 8.82 -3.47
N GLY A 253 13.29 8.32 -2.23
CA GLY A 253 13.62 6.92 -1.96
C GLY A 253 12.36 6.06 -1.79
N HIS A 254 12.51 4.87 -1.19
CA HIS A 254 11.39 3.94 -0.96
C HIS A 254 10.26 4.55 -0.10
N LEU A 255 10.59 5.42 0.81
CA LEU A 255 9.64 6.12 1.68
C LEU A 255 9.35 7.56 1.21
N PHE A 256 9.33 7.80 -0.11
CA PHE A 256 9.06 9.13 -0.66
C PHE A 256 7.70 9.71 -0.22
N LEU A 257 6.74 8.87 0.15
CA LEU A 257 5.49 9.34 0.78
C LEU A 257 5.72 10.20 2.03
N LEU A 258 6.86 10.04 2.70
CA LEU A 258 7.23 10.87 3.86
C LEU A 258 8.00 12.12 3.42
N THR A 259 8.95 11.97 2.49
CA THR A 259 9.84 13.07 2.07
C THR A 259 9.22 13.97 1.01
N HIS A 260 8.22 13.49 0.28
CA HIS A 260 7.45 14.20 -0.75
C HIS A 260 5.95 14.11 -0.44
N ALA A 261 5.58 14.31 0.84
CA ALA A 261 4.23 14.05 1.32
C ALA A 261 3.18 14.88 0.58
N ASP A 262 3.37 16.20 0.48
CA ASP A 262 2.40 17.10 -0.15
C ASP A 262 2.23 16.79 -1.65
N GLU A 263 3.34 16.57 -2.37
CA GLU A 263 3.32 16.21 -3.79
C GLU A 263 2.62 14.86 -4.00
N SER A 264 2.88 13.89 -3.10
CA SER A 264 2.28 12.56 -3.16
C SER A 264 0.77 12.61 -2.92
N VAL A 265 0.34 13.35 -1.89
CA VAL A 265 -1.09 13.52 -1.57
C VAL A 265 -1.81 14.26 -2.69
N ALA A 266 -1.20 15.30 -3.27
CA ALA A 266 -1.75 16.02 -4.41
C ALA A 266 -1.96 15.11 -5.62
N ALA A 267 -0.97 14.28 -5.94
CA ALA A 267 -1.04 13.31 -7.05
C ALA A 267 -2.13 12.25 -6.83
N ILE A 268 -2.25 11.73 -5.60
CA ILE A 268 -3.30 10.76 -5.24
C ILE A 268 -4.66 11.41 -5.38
N ARG A 269 -4.85 12.61 -4.84
CA ARG A 269 -6.12 13.35 -4.89
C ARG A 269 -6.53 13.64 -6.33
N GLU A 270 -5.63 14.21 -7.13
CA GLU A 270 -5.86 14.48 -8.56
C GLU A 270 -6.29 13.20 -9.32
N PHE A 271 -5.65 12.09 -9.04
CA PHE A 271 -5.98 10.82 -9.67
C PHE A 271 -7.35 10.29 -9.24
N LEU A 272 -7.65 10.31 -7.95
CA LEU A 272 -8.90 9.77 -7.42
C LEU A 272 -10.11 10.66 -7.73
N ASP A 273 -9.90 11.97 -7.95
CA ASP A 273 -10.96 12.94 -8.27
C ASP A 273 -11.22 13.10 -9.77
N ALA A 274 -10.31 12.59 -10.62
CA ALA A 274 -10.50 12.67 -12.07
C ALA A 274 -11.81 11.98 -12.52
N PRO A 275 -12.46 12.41 -13.60
CA PRO A 275 -13.61 11.71 -14.17
C PRO A 275 -13.31 10.24 -14.44
N ASP A 276 -14.30 9.35 -14.26
CA ASP A 276 -14.15 7.91 -14.52
C ASP A 276 -14.33 7.65 -16.02
N THR A 277 -13.23 7.76 -16.76
CA THR A 277 -13.25 7.63 -18.23
C THR A 277 -13.66 6.23 -18.69
N ILE A 278 -13.41 5.20 -17.88
CA ILE A 278 -13.79 3.82 -18.19
C ILE A 278 -15.32 3.63 -18.05
N LYS A 279 -15.91 4.14 -16.98
CA LYS A 279 -17.38 4.11 -16.79
C LYS A 279 -18.10 4.93 -17.85
N GLU A 280 -17.58 6.11 -18.18
CA GLU A 280 -18.15 6.97 -19.24
C GLU A 280 -18.11 6.29 -20.60
N THR A 281 -16.98 5.74 -21.01
CA THR A 281 -16.85 5.01 -22.29
C THR A 281 -17.81 3.81 -22.37
N ARG A 282 -17.95 3.04 -21.27
CA ARG A 282 -18.90 1.92 -21.23
C ARG A 282 -20.35 2.37 -21.33
N ARG A 283 -20.69 3.49 -20.65
CA ARG A 283 -22.05 4.06 -20.70
C ARG A 283 -22.39 4.53 -22.11
N MET A 284 -21.44 5.19 -22.79
CA MET A 284 -21.63 5.62 -24.18
C MET A 284 -21.77 4.44 -25.14
N ALA A 285 -20.96 3.39 -24.98
CA ALA A 285 -21.05 2.17 -25.78
C ALA A 285 -22.39 1.44 -25.57
N ALA A 286 -22.87 1.36 -24.33
CA ALA A 286 -24.17 0.76 -24.00
C ALA A 286 -25.37 1.58 -24.50
N ALA A 287 -25.23 2.89 -24.63
CA ALA A 287 -26.28 3.76 -25.21
C ALA A 287 -26.32 3.76 -26.72
N ALA A 288 -25.26 3.25 -27.39
CA ALA A 288 -25.13 3.15 -28.84
C ALA A 288 -25.50 1.77 -29.39
N ALA A 289 -25.75 0.78 -28.56
CA ALA A 289 -26.15 -0.61 -28.88
C ALA A 289 -27.64 -0.79 -28.66
#